data_bc673c5ce75612d34ec18aad2566e1c2
#
_entry.id   bc673c5ce75612d34ec18aad2566e1c2
#
_cell.length_a   1.000
_cell.length_b   1.000
_cell.length_c   1.000
_cell.angle_alpha   90.00
_cell.angle_beta   90.00
_cell.angle_gamma   90.00
#
_symmetry.space_group_name_H-M   'P 1'
#
loop_
_entity.id
_entity.type
_entity.pdbx_description
1 polymer ?
#
loop_
_entity_poly.entity_id
_entity_poly.type
_entity_poly.pdbx_seq_one_letter_code
_entity_poly.pdbx_strand_id
1 'polypeptide(L)'
;MNVDESSVEAAVDRMEARMESPDREKQILVAGVGNAFLSDDGFGGAVAAGLGRRRVPAGVTVMDFGTGGLDLAYEVMRGYDALVIVDVSRQGGEPGTLYVMEPEEAEVEGGIEDGEVIDPHGMDPKTVLRFVKSVGGWPGKVVVVACEPASVEQMGMELSAEVAAAVERAVDTVLEQIGELQSNRAYGG
;
A
#
# COMPACT_ATOMS: atom_id res chain seq x y z
N MET A 1 -25.82 -25.35 21.39
CA MET A 1 -26.04 -23.89 21.40
C MET A 1 -26.38 -23.55 19.96
N ASN A 2 -27.67 -23.45 19.62
CA ASN A 2 -28.12 -23.10 18.27
C ASN A 2 -27.88 -21.61 18.10
N VAL A 3 -26.98 -21.24 17.21
CA VAL A 3 -26.87 -19.85 16.74
C VAL A 3 -28.11 -19.63 15.88
N ASP A 4 -28.94 -18.66 16.24
CA ASP A 4 -30.14 -18.31 15.50
C ASP A 4 -29.73 -17.73 14.13
N GLU A 5 -30.04 -18.46 13.05
CA GLU A 5 -29.71 -18.06 11.67
C GLU A 5 -30.22 -16.66 11.36
N SER A 6 -31.38 -16.26 11.90
CA SER A 6 -31.94 -14.90 11.69
C SER A 6 -31.09 -13.81 12.34
N SER A 7 -30.39 -14.12 13.43
CA SER A 7 -29.47 -13.20 14.10
C SER A 7 -28.15 -13.03 13.32
N VAL A 8 -27.73 -14.08 12.61
CA VAL A 8 -26.53 -14.03 11.75
C VAL A 8 -26.86 -13.23 10.47
N GLU A 9 -27.97 -13.52 9.79
CA GLU A 9 -28.42 -12.76 8.62
C GLU A 9 -28.58 -11.25 8.95
N ALA A 10 -29.24 -10.92 10.05
CA ALA A 10 -29.41 -9.52 10.47
C ALA A 10 -28.07 -8.85 10.89
N ALA A 11 -27.06 -9.60 11.25
CA ALA A 11 -25.72 -9.09 11.52
C ALA A 11 -24.94 -8.85 10.21
N VAL A 12 -25.08 -9.75 9.23
CA VAL A 12 -24.51 -9.60 7.89
C VAL A 12 -25.13 -8.40 7.18
N ASP A 13 -26.45 -8.29 7.12
CA ASP A 13 -27.15 -7.14 6.52
C ASP A 13 -26.74 -5.81 7.14
N ARG A 14 -26.56 -5.76 8.46
CA ARG A 14 -26.07 -4.56 9.15
C ARG A 14 -24.61 -4.24 8.83
N MET A 15 -23.81 -5.27 8.61
CA MET A 15 -22.42 -5.11 8.25
C MET A 15 -22.30 -4.62 6.79
N GLU A 16 -23.10 -5.17 5.88
CA GLU A 16 -23.17 -4.75 4.47
C GLU A 16 -23.70 -3.29 4.37
N ALA A 17 -24.80 -2.96 5.04
CA ALA A 17 -25.33 -1.59 5.10
C ALA A 17 -24.34 -0.59 5.72
N ARG A 18 -23.49 -1.04 6.64
CA ARG A 18 -22.41 -0.21 7.20
C ARG A 18 -21.24 -0.04 6.24
N MET A 19 -20.97 -1.04 5.40
CA MET A 19 -19.94 -0.97 4.34
C MET A 19 -20.39 -0.05 3.19
N GLU A 20 -21.70 0.04 2.91
CA GLU A 20 -22.29 0.89 1.86
C GLU A 20 -22.64 2.31 2.34
N SER A 21 -22.47 2.62 3.63
CA SER A 21 -22.82 3.94 4.16
C SER A 21 -21.92 5.03 3.56
N PRO A 22 -22.47 6.08 2.93
CA PRO A 22 -21.70 7.18 2.36
C PRO A 22 -20.93 8.00 3.42
N ASP A 23 -21.27 7.85 4.70
CA ASP A 23 -20.58 8.51 5.82
C ASP A 23 -19.55 7.61 6.50
N ARG A 24 -19.28 6.41 5.96
CA ARG A 24 -18.26 5.49 6.48
C ARG A 24 -16.87 6.08 6.30
N GLU A 25 -16.10 6.03 7.36
CA GLU A 25 -14.67 6.34 7.32
C GLU A 25 -13.93 5.34 6.43
N LYS A 26 -13.27 5.82 5.38
CA LYS A 26 -12.52 4.96 4.45
C LYS A 26 -11.38 4.27 5.19
N GLN A 27 -11.22 2.98 4.92
CA GLN A 27 -10.11 2.18 5.41
C GLN A 27 -8.97 2.25 4.40
N ILE A 28 -7.87 2.86 4.77
CA ILE A 28 -6.69 3.07 3.91
C ILE A 28 -5.52 2.32 4.51
N LEU A 29 -4.87 1.48 3.71
CA LEU A 29 -3.60 0.86 4.07
C LEU A 29 -2.46 1.67 3.46
N VAL A 30 -1.49 2.06 4.29
CA VAL A 30 -0.18 2.58 3.86
C VAL A 30 0.85 1.51 4.10
N ALA A 31 1.46 1.02 3.04
CA ALA A 31 2.41 -0.08 3.04
C ALA A 31 3.82 0.41 2.66
N GLY A 32 4.75 0.41 3.62
CA GLY A 32 6.17 0.54 3.33
C GLY A 32 6.70 -0.81 2.80
N VAL A 33 7.38 -0.79 1.66
CA VAL A 33 7.96 -1.98 1.02
C VAL A 33 9.44 -1.74 0.78
N GLY A 34 10.22 -2.80 0.68
CA GLY A 34 11.64 -2.77 0.34
C GLY A 34 12.50 -3.49 1.38
N ASN A 35 13.80 -3.60 1.12
CA ASN A 35 14.75 -4.33 1.95
C ASN A 35 15.66 -3.37 2.72
N ALA A 36 15.47 -3.24 4.02
CA ALA A 36 16.27 -2.36 4.89
C ALA A 36 17.79 -2.71 4.95
N PHE A 37 18.22 -3.84 4.39
CA PHE A 37 19.63 -4.24 4.30
C PHE A 37 20.28 -3.86 2.96
N LEU A 38 19.53 -3.24 2.04
CA LEU A 38 20.00 -2.86 0.70
C LEU A 38 19.93 -1.34 0.49
N SER A 39 20.56 -0.58 1.39
CA SER A 39 20.70 0.88 1.28
C SER A 39 19.34 1.57 1.01
N ASP A 40 19.17 2.23 -0.15
CA ASP A 40 17.98 3.03 -0.47
C ASP A 40 16.69 2.21 -0.60
N ASP A 41 16.80 0.90 -0.76
CA ASP A 41 15.65 0.00 -0.76
C ASP A 41 14.91 -0.04 0.60
N GLY A 42 15.55 0.44 1.67
CA GLY A 42 14.93 0.67 2.98
C GLY A 42 14.03 1.91 3.08
N PHE A 43 13.83 2.66 1.97
CA PHE A 43 13.06 3.91 1.96
C PHE A 43 11.62 3.72 2.45
N GLY A 44 10.90 2.70 1.98
CA GLY A 44 9.52 2.44 2.36
C GLY A 44 9.35 2.27 3.87
N GLY A 45 10.23 1.48 4.51
CA GLY A 45 10.25 1.30 5.96
C GLY A 45 10.59 2.60 6.71
N ALA A 46 11.52 3.42 6.18
CA ALA A 46 11.88 4.71 6.78
C ALA A 46 10.69 5.70 6.77
N VAL A 47 9.92 5.73 5.68
CA VAL A 47 8.70 6.56 5.57
C VAL A 47 7.61 6.04 6.51
N ALA A 48 7.38 4.72 6.57
CA ALA A 48 6.43 4.13 7.50
C ALA A 48 6.76 4.47 8.96
N ALA A 49 8.04 4.38 9.33
CA ALA A 49 8.53 4.83 10.66
C ALA A 49 8.33 6.34 10.87
N GLY A 50 8.49 7.15 9.82
CA GLY A 50 8.22 8.60 9.83
C GLY A 50 6.76 8.89 10.12
N LEU A 51 5.83 8.21 9.44
CA LEU A 51 4.39 8.31 9.65
C LEU A 51 3.99 7.90 11.07
N GLY A 52 4.63 6.88 11.64
CA GLY A 52 4.42 6.46 13.03
C GLY A 52 4.72 7.55 14.08
N ARG A 53 5.48 8.59 13.72
CA ARG A 53 5.75 9.77 14.56
C ARG A 53 4.79 10.93 14.32
N ARG A 54 3.91 10.81 13.34
CA ARG A 54 2.92 11.83 12.96
C ARG A 54 1.51 11.41 13.42
N ARG A 55 0.62 12.38 13.47
CA ARG A 55 -0.80 12.09 13.68
C ARG A 55 -1.41 11.63 12.36
N VAL A 56 -1.65 10.34 12.26
CA VAL A 56 -2.34 9.74 11.11
C VAL A 56 -3.85 9.85 11.31
N PRO A 57 -4.65 10.18 10.28
CA PRO A 57 -6.10 10.23 10.36
C PRO A 57 -6.72 8.89 10.78
N ALA A 58 -7.93 8.93 11.32
CA ALA A 58 -8.70 7.73 11.61
C ALA A 58 -8.99 6.94 10.32
N GLY A 59 -9.17 5.62 10.43
CA GLY A 59 -9.36 4.73 9.28
C GLY A 59 -8.07 4.41 8.49
N VAL A 60 -6.91 4.95 8.89
CA VAL A 60 -5.63 4.69 8.21
C VAL A 60 -4.77 3.74 9.04
N THR A 61 -4.34 2.67 8.40
CA THR A 61 -3.38 1.70 8.94
C THR A 61 -2.04 1.90 8.24
N VAL A 62 -0.95 2.05 9.00
CA VAL A 62 0.41 2.15 8.46
C VAL A 62 1.19 0.92 8.88
N MET A 63 1.78 0.21 7.92
CA MET A 63 2.57 -0.99 8.15
C MET A 63 3.85 -0.96 7.31
N ASP A 64 4.94 -1.46 7.89
CA ASP A 64 6.17 -1.79 7.17
C ASP A 64 6.16 -3.29 6.89
N PHE A 65 6.12 -3.65 5.61
CA PHE A 65 6.13 -5.04 5.16
C PHE A 65 7.54 -5.51 4.80
N GLY A 66 8.50 -4.59 4.69
CA GLY A 66 9.84 -4.94 4.24
C GLY A 66 9.79 -5.72 2.93
N THR A 67 10.37 -6.92 2.89
CA THR A 67 10.32 -7.83 1.74
C THR A 67 9.12 -8.79 1.76
N GLY A 68 8.18 -8.62 2.71
CA GLY A 68 7.03 -9.50 2.92
C GLY A 68 5.88 -9.24 1.93
N GLY A 69 6.11 -9.37 0.63
CA GLY A 69 5.08 -9.10 -0.39
C GLY A 69 3.83 -9.97 -0.24
N LEU A 70 3.97 -11.22 0.20
CA LEU A 70 2.83 -12.09 0.47
C LEU A 70 2.01 -11.63 1.69
N ASP A 71 2.69 -11.14 2.74
CA ASP A 71 2.01 -10.58 3.92
C ASP A 71 1.23 -9.32 3.53
N LEU A 72 1.80 -8.47 2.67
CA LEU A 72 1.11 -7.32 2.10
C LEU A 72 -0.13 -7.76 1.31
N ALA A 73 -0.02 -8.78 0.46
CA ALA A 73 -1.14 -9.27 -0.32
C ALA A 73 -2.29 -9.76 0.58
N TYR A 74 -1.98 -10.55 1.61
CA TYR A 74 -2.99 -11.00 2.58
C TYR A 74 -3.61 -9.84 3.35
N GLU A 75 -2.83 -8.82 3.72
CA GLU A 75 -3.36 -7.66 4.42
C GLU A 75 -4.33 -6.87 3.51
N VAL A 76 -3.97 -6.65 2.24
CA VAL A 76 -4.85 -5.98 1.26
C VAL A 76 -6.18 -6.71 1.10
N MET A 77 -6.16 -8.04 1.07
CA MET A 77 -7.37 -8.89 0.95
C MET A 77 -8.33 -8.75 2.15
N ARG A 78 -7.96 -8.08 3.23
CA ARG A 78 -8.87 -7.77 4.35
C ARG A 78 -9.91 -6.71 4.02
N GLY A 79 -9.83 -6.08 2.84
CA GLY A 79 -10.86 -5.20 2.30
C GLY A 79 -10.64 -3.73 2.64
N TYR A 80 -9.50 -3.18 2.25
CA TYR A 80 -9.25 -1.74 2.27
C TYR A 80 -9.92 -1.03 1.10
N ASP A 81 -10.35 0.21 1.31
CA ASP A 81 -10.92 1.07 0.26
C ASP A 81 -9.84 1.67 -0.63
N ALA A 82 -8.62 1.82 -0.09
CA ALA A 82 -7.47 2.30 -0.83
C ALA A 82 -6.16 1.73 -0.26
N LEU A 83 -5.15 1.65 -1.12
CA LEU A 83 -3.79 1.23 -0.80
C LEU A 83 -2.81 2.33 -1.23
N VAL A 84 -1.94 2.76 -0.32
CA VAL A 84 -0.79 3.60 -0.63
C VAL A 84 0.46 2.76 -0.44
N ILE A 85 1.17 2.47 -1.52
CA ILE A 85 2.46 1.77 -1.48
C ILE A 85 3.58 2.81 -1.43
N VAL A 86 4.54 2.62 -0.55
CA VAL A 86 5.75 3.45 -0.47
C VAL A 86 6.96 2.57 -0.74
N ASP A 87 7.71 2.90 -1.78
CA ASP A 87 8.84 2.11 -2.26
C ASP A 87 9.87 2.98 -3.00
N VAL A 88 10.94 2.39 -3.46
CA VAL A 88 11.84 2.99 -4.43
C VAL A 88 11.44 2.62 -5.86
N SER A 89 11.71 3.50 -6.82
CA SER A 89 11.47 3.20 -8.24
C SER A 89 12.45 3.96 -9.11
N ARG A 90 13.11 3.23 -10.02
CA ARG A 90 14.05 3.81 -11.00
C ARG A 90 13.27 4.35 -12.19
N GLN A 91 13.07 5.67 -12.20
CA GLN A 91 12.41 6.40 -13.29
C GLN A 91 13.42 7.22 -14.13
N GLY A 92 14.70 7.21 -13.74
CA GLY A 92 15.76 7.92 -14.42
C GLY A 92 15.91 9.39 -14.00
N GLY A 93 15.33 9.77 -12.89
CA GLY A 93 15.49 11.09 -12.27
C GLY A 93 16.74 11.21 -11.40
N GLU A 94 16.90 12.36 -10.74
CA GLU A 94 17.94 12.54 -9.73
C GLU A 94 17.57 11.78 -8.45
N PRO A 95 18.54 11.16 -7.74
CA PRO A 95 18.27 10.48 -6.47
C PRO A 95 17.52 11.37 -5.48
N GLY A 96 16.54 10.80 -4.77
CA GLY A 96 15.66 11.54 -3.86
C GLY A 96 14.49 12.26 -4.54
N THR A 97 14.33 12.15 -5.86
CA THR A 97 13.10 12.61 -6.55
C THR A 97 11.92 11.74 -6.14
N LEU A 98 10.80 12.38 -5.81
CA LEU A 98 9.56 11.67 -5.48
C LEU A 98 8.62 11.63 -6.68
N TYR A 99 7.97 10.49 -6.83
CA TYR A 99 6.95 10.23 -7.85
C TYR A 99 5.66 9.78 -7.17
N VAL A 100 4.54 10.28 -7.64
CA VAL A 100 3.21 9.80 -7.27
C VAL A 100 2.57 9.20 -8.50
N MET A 101 2.20 7.92 -8.42
CA MET A 101 1.60 7.16 -9.51
C MET A 101 0.30 6.54 -9.03
N GLU A 102 -0.70 6.47 -9.89
CA GLU A 102 -2.00 5.89 -9.60
C GLU A 102 -2.29 4.76 -10.61
N PRO A 103 -1.71 3.56 -10.41
CA PRO A 103 -1.97 2.43 -11.29
C PRO A 103 -3.43 1.99 -11.20
N GLU A 104 -4.08 1.85 -12.34
CA GLU A 104 -5.42 1.28 -12.42
C GLU A 104 -5.37 -0.25 -12.54
N GLU A 105 -6.40 -0.93 -12.06
CA GLU A 105 -6.48 -2.40 -12.14
C GLU A 105 -6.30 -2.91 -13.58
N ALA A 106 -6.85 -2.18 -14.57
CA ALA A 106 -6.74 -2.51 -15.98
C ALA A 106 -5.30 -2.43 -16.52
N GLU A 107 -4.45 -1.59 -15.92
CA GLU A 107 -3.06 -1.39 -16.33
C GLU A 107 -2.11 -2.46 -15.76
N VAL A 108 -2.54 -3.17 -14.71
CA VAL A 108 -1.79 -4.30 -14.16
C VAL A 108 -2.00 -5.51 -15.05
N GLU A 109 -1.06 -5.71 -15.98
CA GLU A 109 -1.10 -6.82 -16.95
C GLU A 109 -0.87 -8.17 -16.27
N GLY A 110 -1.68 -9.15 -16.67
CA GLY A 110 -1.56 -10.56 -16.27
C GLY A 110 -2.02 -10.82 -14.83
N GLY A 111 -2.54 -12.03 -14.63
CA GLY A 111 -2.65 -12.67 -13.32
C GLY A 111 -1.35 -13.41 -13.03
N ILE A 112 -1.34 -14.19 -11.96
CA ILE A 112 -0.34 -15.21 -11.75
C ILE A 112 -0.73 -16.39 -12.64
N GLU A 113 0.19 -16.79 -13.53
CA GLU A 113 -0.04 -17.93 -14.41
C GLU A 113 0.04 -19.25 -13.61
N ASP A 114 -0.76 -20.25 -14.01
CA ASP A 114 -0.71 -21.59 -13.41
C ASP A 114 0.71 -22.16 -13.52
N GLY A 115 1.38 -22.34 -12.38
CA GLY A 115 2.75 -22.83 -12.29
C GLY A 115 3.85 -21.75 -12.20
N GLU A 116 3.50 -20.47 -12.19
CA GLU A 116 4.45 -19.39 -11.86
C GLU A 116 4.92 -19.53 -10.41
N VAL A 117 6.23 -19.68 -10.24
CA VAL A 117 6.84 -19.75 -8.90
C VAL A 117 6.98 -18.33 -8.38
N ILE A 118 6.13 -17.96 -7.46
CA ILE A 118 6.25 -16.67 -6.76
C ILE A 118 7.27 -16.85 -5.64
N ASP A 119 8.31 -16.02 -5.63
CA ASP A 119 9.17 -15.90 -4.45
C ASP A 119 8.45 -15.05 -3.39
N PRO A 120 7.96 -15.64 -2.29
CA PRO A 120 7.20 -14.91 -1.28
C PRO A 120 8.03 -13.87 -0.53
N HIS A 121 9.36 -13.91 -0.65
CA HIS A 121 10.29 -13.03 0.04
C HIS A 121 10.87 -11.90 -0.84
N GLY A 122 10.52 -11.86 -2.12
CA GLY A 122 11.05 -10.90 -3.09
C GLY A 122 9.98 -10.33 -4.02
N MET A 123 8.70 -10.33 -3.61
CA MET A 123 7.62 -9.76 -4.41
C MET A 123 7.76 -8.23 -4.45
N ASP A 124 8.02 -7.71 -5.64
CA ASP A 124 7.91 -6.28 -5.88
C ASP A 124 6.44 -5.81 -5.86
N PRO A 125 6.16 -4.50 -5.70
CA PRO A 125 4.79 -3.98 -5.64
C PRO A 125 3.93 -4.37 -6.84
N LYS A 126 4.50 -4.48 -8.04
CA LYS A 126 3.78 -4.88 -9.24
C LYS A 126 3.33 -6.34 -9.15
N THR A 127 4.19 -7.22 -8.66
CA THR A 127 3.87 -8.64 -8.44
C THR A 127 2.82 -8.81 -7.35
N VAL A 128 2.89 -8.02 -6.26
CA VAL A 128 1.84 -7.97 -5.23
C VAL A 128 0.49 -7.58 -5.83
N LEU A 129 0.46 -6.51 -6.63
CA LEU A 129 -0.79 -6.05 -7.27
C LEU A 129 -1.35 -7.09 -8.26
N ARG A 130 -0.49 -7.78 -9.02
CA ARG A 130 -0.90 -8.91 -9.89
C ARG A 130 -1.55 -10.03 -9.08
N PHE A 131 -0.95 -10.39 -7.95
CA PHE A 131 -1.50 -11.42 -7.05
C PHE A 131 -2.87 -11.01 -6.51
N VAL A 132 -2.96 -9.82 -5.92
CA VAL A 132 -4.22 -9.29 -5.37
C VAL A 132 -5.32 -9.25 -6.42
N LYS A 133 -5.00 -8.81 -7.65
CA LYS A 133 -5.92 -8.81 -8.78
C LYS A 133 -6.38 -10.23 -9.14
N SER A 134 -5.46 -11.20 -9.18
CA SER A 134 -5.79 -12.59 -9.55
C SER A 134 -6.76 -13.27 -8.60
N VAL A 135 -6.79 -12.85 -7.33
CA VAL A 135 -7.70 -13.37 -6.30
C VAL A 135 -8.94 -12.49 -6.10
N GLY A 136 -9.12 -11.46 -6.92
CA GLY A 136 -10.28 -10.56 -6.84
C GLY A 136 -10.28 -9.62 -5.65
N GLY A 137 -9.10 -9.35 -5.06
CA GLY A 137 -8.94 -8.52 -3.86
C GLY A 137 -8.51 -7.08 -4.13
N TRP A 138 -8.67 -6.57 -5.36
CA TRP A 138 -8.23 -5.22 -5.71
C TRP A 138 -8.85 -4.16 -4.79
N PRO A 139 -8.05 -3.31 -4.13
CA PRO A 139 -8.57 -2.18 -3.37
C PRO A 139 -9.17 -1.15 -4.34
N GLY A 140 -10.14 -0.37 -3.87
CA GLY A 140 -10.85 0.61 -4.73
C GLY A 140 -9.93 1.61 -5.42
N LYS A 141 -8.86 2.04 -4.77
CA LYS A 141 -7.82 2.91 -5.34
C LYS A 141 -6.42 2.52 -4.87
N VAL A 142 -5.46 2.57 -5.78
CA VAL A 142 -4.04 2.34 -5.47
C VAL A 142 -3.25 3.60 -5.80
N VAL A 143 -2.40 4.01 -4.87
CA VAL A 143 -1.42 5.09 -5.06
C VAL A 143 -0.05 4.54 -4.73
N VAL A 144 0.96 4.85 -5.54
CA VAL A 144 2.36 4.51 -5.27
C VAL A 144 3.12 5.81 -5.08
N VAL A 145 3.71 5.98 -3.91
CA VAL A 145 4.65 7.07 -3.61
C VAL A 145 6.05 6.48 -3.68
N ALA A 146 6.77 6.76 -4.74
CA ALA A 146 8.09 6.20 -5.01
C ALA A 146 9.19 7.26 -4.91
N CYS A 147 10.39 6.80 -4.56
CA CYS A 147 11.60 7.62 -4.53
C CYS A 147 12.62 7.09 -5.53
N GLU A 148 13.25 7.98 -6.31
CA GLU A 148 14.39 7.62 -7.14
C GLU A 148 15.58 7.24 -6.24
N PRO A 149 16.09 5.99 -6.28
CA PRO A 149 17.22 5.58 -5.48
C PRO A 149 18.55 5.98 -6.11
N ALA A 150 19.56 6.22 -5.29
CA ALA A 150 20.94 6.28 -5.75
C ALA A 150 21.50 4.85 -5.93
N SER A 151 21.18 3.94 -5.00
CA SER A 151 21.60 2.54 -5.05
C SER A 151 20.63 1.63 -4.28
N VAL A 152 20.28 0.48 -4.87
CA VAL A 152 19.50 -0.60 -4.23
C VAL A 152 20.25 -1.95 -4.25
N GLU A 153 21.50 -1.95 -4.66
CA GLU A 153 22.30 -3.18 -4.78
C GLU A 153 23.41 -3.24 -3.71
N GLN A 154 23.69 -2.08 -3.10
CA GLN A 154 24.74 -1.99 -2.11
C GLN A 154 24.22 -2.44 -0.74
N MET A 155 24.88 -3.40 -0.15
CA MET A 155 24.57 -3.80 1.23
C MET A 155 24.85 -2.63 2.18
N GLY A 156 23.86 -2.31 3.00
CA GLY A 156 23.93 -1.24 3.99
C GLY A 156 22.55 -0.99 4.57
N MET A 157 22.49 -0.50 5.80
CA MET A 157 21.24 -0.16 6.49
C MET A 157 20.92 1.34 6.43
N GLU A 158 21.81 2.13 5.84
CA GLU A 158 21.66 3.58 5.75
C GLU A 158 21.22 3.96 4.34
N LEU A 159 20.24 4.84 4.27
CA LEU A 159 19.85 5.49 3.03
C LEU A 159 20.96 6.44 2.55
N SER A 160 21.10 6.61 1.24
CA SER A 160 21.92 7.70 0.69
C SER A 160 21.45 9.07 1.20
N ALA A 161 22.31 10.06 1.16
CA ALA A 161 22.00 11.39 1.70
C ALA A 161 20.79 12.02 1.00
N GLU A 162 20.69 11.85 -0.32
CA GLU A 162 19.60 12.36 -1.16
C GLU A 162 18.26 11.69 -0.82
N VAL A 163 18.25 10.37 -0.67
CA VAL A 163 17.07 9.58 -0.34
C VAL A 163 16.67 9.82 1.11
N ALA A 164 17.62 9.87 2.05
CA ALA A 164 17.35 10.23 3.44
C ALA A 164 16.70 11.62 3.57
N ALA A 165 17.16 12.61 2.79
CA ALA A 165 16.56 13.94 2.74
C ALA A 165 15.14 13.95 2.12
N ALA A 166 14.77 12.92 1.35
CA ALA A 166 13.46 12.79 0.76
C ALA A 166 12.40 12.19 1.73
N VAL A 167 12.81 11.50 2.81
CA VAL A 167 11.89 10.78 3.71
C VAL A 167 10.81 11.68 4.28
N GLU A 168 11.17 12.84 4.85
CA GLU A 168 10.18 13.76 5.44
C GLU A 168 9.22 14.33 4.39
N ARG A 169 9.72 14.63 3.18
CA ARG A 169 8.86 15.06 2.06
C ARG A 169 7.90 13.95 1.64
N ALA A 170 8.36 12.70 1.60
CA ALA A 170 7.52 11.56 1.30
C ALA A 170 6.44 11.33 2.37
N VAL A 171 6.78 11.51 3.65
CA VAL A 171 5.79 11.48 4.75
C VAL A 171 4.69 12.52 4.51
N ASP A 172 5.07 13.75 4.17
CA ASP A 172 4.10 14.81 3.89
C ASP A 172 3.26 14.48 2.63
N THR A 173 3.90 13.99 1.55
CA THR A 173 3.20 13.54 0.33
C THR A 173 2.20 12.41 0.63
N VAL A 174 2.58 11.40 1.43
CA VAL A 174 1.66 10.32 1.82
C VAL A 174 0.47 10.87 2.61
N LEU A 175 0.69 11.80 3.54
CA LEU A 175 -0.40 12.45 4.30
C LEU A 175 -1.34 13.26 3.38
N GLU A 176 -0.81 13.94 2.36
CA GLU A 176 -1.60 14.63 1.33
C GLU A 176 -2.46 13.63 0.55
N GLN A 177 -1.86 12.52 0.08
CA GLN A 177 -2.59 11.47 -0.65
C GLN A 177 -3.69 10.83 0.21
N ILE A 178 -3.44 10.57 1.49
CA ILE A 178 -4.46 10.10 2.43
C ILE A 178 -5.63 11.12 2.50
N GLY A 179 -5.33 12.42 2.61
CA GLY A 179 -6.35 13.48 2.63
C GLY A 179 -7.20 13.49 1.36
N GLU A 180 -6.59 13.34 0.19
CA GLU A 180 -7.29 13.26 -1.09
C GLU A 180 -8.15 12.00 -1.17
N LEU A 181 -7.63 10.85 -0.78
CA LEU A 181 -8.36 9.58 -0.76
C LEU A 181 -9.57 9.63 0.16
N GLN A 182 -9.46 10.27 1.34
CA GLN A 182 -10.57 10.44 2.28
C GLN A 182 -11.61 11.46 1.77
N SER A 183 -11.16 12.53 1.11
CA SER A 183 -12.02 13.60 0.62
C SER A 183 -12.79 13.23 -0.64
N ASN A 184 -12.27 12.31 -1.43
CA ASN A 184 -12.87 11.85 -2.69
C ASN A 184 -14.08 10.96 -2.33
N ARG A 185 -15.19 11.61 -1.92
CA ARG A 185 -16.50 10.97 -1.81
C ARG A 185 -16.84 10.41 -3.19
N ALA A 186 -17.12 9.13 -3.27
CA ALA A 186 -17.44 8.41 -4.48
C ALA A 186 -18.33 9.26 -5.41
N TYR A 187 -17.78 9.65 -6.56
CA TYR A 187 -18.58 9.86 -7.75
C TYR A 187 -18.83 8.46 -8.32
N GLY A 188 -19.68 7.70 -7.64
CA GLY A 188 -20.29 6.51 -8.17
C GLY A 188 -21.58 6.97 -8.83
N GLY A 189 -21.56 7.10 -10.14
CA GLY A 189 -22.72 7.18 -10.98
C GLY A 189 -22.94 5.82 -11.63
#